data_1bc0d88b996ec5c76814004d62115738
#
_entry.id   1bc0d88b996ec5c76814004d62115738
#
_cell.length_a   1.000
_cell.length_b   1.000
_cell.length_c   1.000
_cell.angle_alpha   90.00
_cell.angle_beta   90.00
_cell.angle_gamma   90.00
#
_symmetry.space_group_name_H-M   'P 1'
#
loop_
_entity.id
_entity.type
_entity.pdbx_description
1 polymer ?
#
loop_
_entity_poly.entity_id
_entity_poly.type
_entity_poly.pdbx_seq_one_letter_code
_entity_poly.pdbx_strand_id
1 'polypeptide(L)'
;DAKTYMRMLRVDFKSRLGKTLGIATDNYESVLLFEPPEVPKTGMIQYLKTADMSSIPLFFKPATVRLDSFEKYALKKRKAYLDDKTWYIYIFTTKKAYQRQGYGRKLMNLLLSFAKERGYRLCLETNLAANIKLYESFGFNLMDSSFYKGRLEHYVMLYGNR
;
A
#
# COMPACT_ATOMS: atom_id res chain seq x y z
N ASP A 1 -4.08 10.26 18.09
CA ASP A 1 -3.27 11.45 17.79
C ASP A 1 -2.19 11.13 16.73
N ALA A 2 -1.64 12.16 16.09
CA ALA A 2 -0.63 12.01 15.03
C ALA A 2 0.62 11.25 15.49
N LYS A 3 1.08 11.47 16.72
CA LYS A 3 2.26 10.80 17.29
C LYS A 3 2.06 9.29 17.41
N THR A 4 0.88 8.86 17.87
CA THR A 4 0.50 7.45 17.93
C THR A 4 0.49 6.83 16.54
N TYR A 5 -0.14 7.49 15.57
CA TYR A 5 -0.20 7.04 14.19
C TYR A 5 1.19 6.89 13.56
N MET A 6 2.07 7.88 13.72
CA MET A 6 3.44 7.81 13.23
C MET A 6 4.26 6.66 13.85
N ARG A 7 4.04 6.36 15.14
CA ARG A 7 4.68 5.20 15.78
C ARG A 7 4.17 3.88 15.20
N MET A 8 2.87 3.76 14.95
CA MET A 8 2.29 2.58 14.31
C MET A 8 2.86 2.37 12.90
N LEU A 9 2.90 3.43 12.08
CA LEU A 9 3.50 3.37 10.74
C LEU A 9 4.97 2.95 10.78
N ARG A 10 5.74 3.43 11.77
CA ARG A 10 7.15 3.05 11.93
C ARG A 10 7.30 1.55 12.24
N VAL A 11 6.46 0.99 13.11
CA VAL A 11 6.47 -0.46 13.42
C VAL A 11 6.09 -1.27 12.20
N ASP A 12 5.03 -0.86 11.49
CA ASP A 12 4.60 -1.53 10.26
C ASP A 12 5.70 -1.51 9.20
N PHE A 13 6.29 -0.36 8.93
CA PHE A 13 7.40 -0.23 7.99
C PHE A 13 8.59 -1.11 8.37
N LYS A 14 9.02 -1.11 9.64
CA LYS A 14 10.10 -1.98 10.13
C LYS A 14 9.78 -3.47 9.93
N SER A 15 8.54 -3.88 10.12
CA SER A 15 8.13 -5.28 9.94
C SER A 15 8.20 -5.76 8.49
N ARG A 16 8.21 -4.82 7.54
CA ARG A 16 8.27 -5.07 6.09
C ARG A 16 9.67 -4.91 5.50
N LEU A 17 10.65 -4.41 6.27
CA LEU A 17 12.03 -4.28 5.81
C LEU A 17 12.59 -5.64 5.33
N GLY A 18 13.24 -5.62 4.17
CA GLY A 18 13.76 -6.82 3.51
C GLY A 18 12.71 -7.61 2.72
N LYS A 19 11.44 -7.19 2.74
CA LYS A 19 10.35 -7.82 1.97
C LYS A 19 9.74 -6.87 0.94
N THR A 20 9.75 -5.59 1.22
CA THR A 20 9.22 -4.53 0.38
C THR A 20 10.35 -3.95 -0.45
N LEU A 21 10.13 -3.82 -1.74
CA LEU A 21 10.99 -3.08 -2.65
C LEU A 21 10.51 -1.64 -2.75
N GLY A 22 11.41 -0.72 -3.08
CA GLY A 22 11.05 0.68 -3.18
C GLY A 22 11.85 1.43 -4.23
N ILE A 23 11.20 2.41 -4.82
CA ILE A 23 11.83 3.43 -5.65
C ILE A 23 11.47 4.80 -5.11
N ALA A 24 12.41 5.72 -5.22
CA ALA A 24 12.23 7.09 -4.77
C ALA A 24 12.89 8.04 -5.76
N THR A 25 12.47 9.29 -5.75
CA THR A 25 13.22 10.38 -6.40
C THR A 25 14.44 10.75 -5.57
N ASP A 26 15.44 11.39 -6.17
CA ASP A 26 16.77 11.63 -5.60
C ASP A 26 16.74 12.31 -4.22
N ASN A 27 15.82 13.27 -4.03
CA ASN A 27 15.64 13.97 -2.75
C ASN A 27 14.40 13.50 -1.97
N TYR A 28 13.88 12.32 -2.31
CA TYR A 28 12.66 11.75 -1.68
C TYR A 28 11.43 12.68 -1.78
N GLU A 29 11.29 13.41 -2.89
CA GLU A 29 10.06 14.18 -3.18
C GLU A 29 8.87 13.24 -3.31
N SER A 30 9.08 12.08 -3.94
CA SER A 30 8.10 11.01 -4.08
C SER A 30 8.73 9.65 -3.76
N VAL A 31 7.92 8.76 -3.18
CA VAL A 31 8.31 7.38 -2.83
C VAL A 31 7.19 6.44 -3.25
N LEU A 32 7.59 5.30 -3.80
CA LEU A 32 6.71 4.21 -4.15
C LEU A 32 7.29 2.91 -3.58
N LEU A 33 6.51 2.21 -2.74
CA LEU A 33 6.87 0.92 -2.15
C LEU A 33 5.92 -0.14 -2.68
N PHE A 34 6.48 -1.31 -3.02
CA PHE A 34 5.70 -2.41 -3.58
C PHE A 34 6.26 -3.76 -3.12
N GLU A 35 5.39 -4.73 -3.06
CA GLU A 35 5.67 -6.08 -2.57
C GLU A 35 5.50 -7.08 -3.71
N PRO A 36 6.51 -7.96 -3.95
CA PRO A 36 6.36 -9.07 -4.87
C PRO A 36 5.34 -10.10 -4.37
N PRO A 37 4.80 -10.97 -5.23
CA PRO A 37 3.74 -11.93 -4.88
C PRO A 37 4.11 -12.86 -3.72
N GLU A 38 5.37 -13.21 -3.61
CA GLU A 38 5.91 -14.20 -2.68
C GLU A 38 6.15 -13.67 -1.26
N VAL A 39 5.86 -12.39 -1.00
CA VAL A 39 6.11 -11.81 0.33
C VAL A 39 5.16 -12.44 1.35
N PRO A 40 5.69 -13.13 2.37
CA PRO A 40 4.87 -13.69 3.43
C PRO A 40 4.10 -12.57 4.14
N LYS A 41 2.82 -12.81 4.40
CA LYS A 41 1.98 -11.88 5.14
C LYS A 41 2.64 -11.51 6.46
N THR A 42 2.72 -10.23 6.75
CA THR A 42 3.21 -9.74 8.03
C THR A 42 2.18 -10.06 9.11
N GLY A 43 2.44 -11.10 9.89
CA GLY A 43 1.57 -11.51 10.99
C GLY A 43 1.94 -10.81 12.31
N MET A 44 1.07 -10.94 13.31
CA MET A 44 1.27 -10.39 14.67
C MET A 44 2.66 -10.72 15.25
N ILE A 45 3.15 -11.94 15.02
CA ILE A 45 4.48 -12.37 15.49
C ILE A 45 5.60 -11.50 14.88
N GLN A 46 5.50 -11.15 13.60
CA GLN A 46 6.47 -10.29 12.94
C GLN A 46 6.43 -8.86 13.50
N TYR A 47 5.23 -8.34 13.74
CA TYR A 47 5.07 -7.05 14.41
C TYR A 47 5.69 -7.05 15.79
N LEU A 48 5.47 -8.08 16.61
CA LEU A 48 6.06 -8.19 17.95
C LEU A 48 7.59 -8.29 17.90
N LYS A 49 8.18 -8.96 16.91
CA LYS A 49 9.64 -9.04 16.75
C LYS A 49 10.29 -7.71 16.38
N THR A 50 9.56 -6.83 15.71
CA THR A 50 10.07 -5.54 15.23
C THR A 50 9.66 -4.35 16.11
N ALA A 51 8.68 -4.55 16.98
CA ALA A 51 8.24 -3.55 17.96
C ALA A 51 9.25 -3.42 19.08
N ASP A 52 9.60 -2.19 19.42
CA ASP A 52 10.29 -1.92 20.69
C ASP A 52 9.31 -2.02 21.87
N MET A 53 9.84 -2.22 23.08
CA MET A 53 9.03 -2.34 24.31
C MET A 53 8.03 -1.21 24.49
N SER A 54 8.40 0.01 24.07
CA SER A 54 7.54 1.19 24.18
C SER A 54 6.37 1.17 23.20
N SER A 55 6.42 0.34 22.18
CA SER A 55 5.38 0.20 21.16
C SER A 55 4.34 -0.88 21.51
N ILE A 56 4.63 -1.78 22.45
CA ILE A 56 3.69 -2.86 22.83
C ILE A 56 2.32 -2.33 23.24
N PRO A 57 2.19 -1.28 24.07
CA PRO A 57 0.87 -0.75 24.44
C PRO A 57 0.04 -0.23 23.26
N LEU A 58 0.69 0.08 22.12
CA LEU A 58 -0.03 0.55 20.92
C LEU A 58 -0.94 -0.53 20.33
N PHE A 59 -0.57 -1.81 20.45
CA PHE A 59 -1.35 -2.93 19.91
C PHE A 59 -2.71 -3.08 20.57
N PHE A 60 -2.85 -2.62 21.81
CA PHE A 60 -4.10 -2.69 22.56
C PHE A 60 -4.95 -1.42 22.43
N LYS A 61 -4.48 -0.40 21.70
CA LYS A 61 -5.29 0.80 21.49
C LYS A 61 -6.46 0.53 20.54
N PRO A 62 -7.65 1.09 20.80
CA PRO A 62 -8.82 0.93 19.92
C PRO A 62 -8.55 1.32 18.46
N ALA A 63 -7.66 2.29 18.23
CA ALA A 63 -7.25 2.70 16.89
C ALA A 63 -6.49 1.57 16.14
N THR A 64 -5.60 0.86 16.82
CA THR A 64 -4.84 -0.27 16.25
C THR A 64 -5.75 -1.45 15.95
N VAL A 65 -6.66 -1.76 16.87
CA VAL A 65 -7.67 -2.82 16.65
C VAL A 65 -8.55 -2.50 15.44
N ARG A 66 -8.96 -1.24 15.28
CA ARG A 66 -9.73 -0.81 14.10
C ARG A 66 -8.93 -0.92 12.82
N LEU A 67 -7.65 -0.54 12.85
CA LEU A 67 -6.76 -0.65 11.70
C LEU A 67 -6.55 -2.12 11.29
N ASP A 68 -6.26 -2.99 12.24
CA ASP A 68 -6.11 -4.45 11.98
C ASP A 68 -7.39 -5.05 11.39
N SER A 69 -8.55 -4.65 11.91
CA SER A 69 -9.84 -5.10 11.38
C SER A 69 -10.07 -4.60 9.95
N PHE A 70 -9.65 -3.37 9.63
CA PHE A 70 -9.71 -2.84 8.26
C PHE A 70 -8.73 -3.57 7.34
N GLU A 71 -7.48 -3.78 7.76
CA GLU A 71 -6.48 -4.50 6.99
C GLU A 71 -6.91 -5.94 6.64
N LYS A 72 -7.56 -6.63 7.57
CA LYS A 72 -8.14 -7.97 7.31
C LYS A 72 -9.24 -7.91 6.25
N TYR A 73 -10.08 -6.88 6.31
CA TYR A 73 -11.11 -6.66 5.29
C TYR A 73 -10.49 -6.35 3.93
N ALA A 74 -9.57 -5.40 3.86
CA ALA A 74 -8.89 -4.99 2.64
C ALA A 74 -8.15 -6.19 2.00
N LEU A 75 -7.40 -6.97 2.82
CA LEU A 75 -6.75 -8.19 2.36
C LEU A 75 -7.72 -9.20 1.74
N LYS A 76 -8.91 -9.40 2.36
CA LYS A 76 -9.94 -10.29 1.81
C LYS A 76 -10.39 -9.81 0.43
N LYS A 77 -10.55 -8.50 0.23
CA LYS A 77 -10.97 -7.90 -1.03
C LYS A 77 -9.92 -8.05 -2.12
N ARG A 78 -8.67 -7.62 -1.86
CA ARG A 78 -7.60 -7.68 -2.87
C ARG A 78 -7.15 -9.10 -3.19
N LYS A 79 -7.29 -10.06 -2.25
CA LYS A 79 -6.86 -11.46 -2.48
C LYS A 79 -7.48 -12.10 -3.72
N ALA A 80 -8.70 -11.70 -4.11
CA ALA A 80 -9.35 -12.20 -5.32
C ALA A 80 -8.61 -11.81 -6.62
N TYR A 81 -7.74 -10.80 -6.57
CA TYR A 81 -7.03 -10.22 -7.71
C TYR A 81 -5.51 -10.47 -7.67
N LEU A 82 -5.01 -11.10 -6.59
CA LEU A 82 -3.60 -11.44 -6.45
C LEU A 82 -3.32 -12.86 -6.94
N ASP A 83 -2.23 -13.01 -7.67
CA ASP A 83 -1.64 -14.29 -8.07
C ASP A 83 -0.11 -14.22 -8.01
N ASP A 84 0.58 -15.22 -8.54
CA ASP A 84 2.04 -15.34 -8.59
C ASP A 84 2.76 -14.29 -9.45
N LYS A 85 2.02 -13.52 -10.26
CA LYS A 85 2.53 -12.44 -11.12
C LYS A 85 2.05 -11.05 -10.69
N THR A 86 1.26 -10.95 -9.61
CA THR A 86 0.68 -9.67 -9.20
C THR A 86 1.47 -9.07 -8.04
N TRP A 87 2.13 -7.95 -8.30
CA TRP A 87 2.82 -7.15 -7.31
C TRP A 87 1.87 -6.16 -6.64
N TYR A 88 2.01 -5.96 -5.34
CA TYR A 88 1.13 -5.10 -4.58
C TYR A 88 1.81 -3.76 -4.28
N ILE A 89 1.23 -2.65 -4.76
CA ILE A 89 1.69 -1.30 -4.42
C ILE A 89 1.17 -0.97 -3.03
N TYR A 90 2.10 -0.94 -2.06
CA TYR A 90 1.81 -0.74 -0.64
C TYR A 90 1.75 0.73 -0.24
N ILE A 91 2.70 1.53 -0.72
CA ILE A 91 2.75 2.98 -0.51
C ILE A 91 3.06 3.68 -1.84
N PHE A 92 2.29 4.69 -2.13
CA PHE A 92 2.59 5.65 -3.18
C PHE A 92 2.29 7.05 -2.66
N THR A 93 3.33 7.85 -2.47
CA THR A 93 3.20 9.16 -1.85
C THR A 93 4.17 10.18 -2.45
N THR A 94 3.73 11.44 -2.48
CA THR A 94 4.54 12.60 -2.87
C THR A 94 4.39 13.67 -1.78
N LYS A 95 5.51 14.20 -1.30
CA LYS A 95 5.50 15.31 -0.32
C LYS A 95 4.62 16.46 -0.83
N LYS A 96 3.83 17.06 0.05
CA LYS A 96 2.82 18.06 -0.30
C LYS A 96 3.39 19.22 -1.13
N ALA A 97 4.60 19.70 -0.78
CA ALA A 97 5.27 20.80 -1.50
C ALA A 97 5.67 20.44 -2.95
N TYR A 98 5.71 19.16 -3.30
CA TYR A 98 6.16 18.65 -4.60
C TYR A 98 5.05 17.97 -5.39
N GLN A 99 3.80 18.03 -4.89
CA GLN A 99 2.65 17.51 -5.62
C GLN A 99 2.38 18.30 -6.90
N ARG A 100 1.78 17.65 -7.90
CA ARG A 100 1.45 18.21 -9.21
C ARG A 100 2.65 18.67 -10.07
N GLN A 101 3.88 18.31 -9.67
CA GLN A 101 5.13 18.60 -10.40
C GLN A 101 5.69 17.39 -11.16
N GLY A 102 4.91 16.29 -11.28
CA GLY A 102 5.29 15.11 -12.05
C GLY A 102 6.11 14.06 -11.33
N TYR A 103 6.62 14.29 -10.12
CA TYR A 103 7.46 13.33 -9.38
C TYR A 103 6.80 11.96 -9.18
N GLY A 104 5.56 11.93 -8.72
CA GLY A 104 4.80 10.68 -8.59
C GLY A 104 4.58 10.00 -9.94
N ARG A 105 4.24 10.74 -10.98
CA ARG A 105 4.07 10.20 -12.34
C ARG A 105 5.35 9.55 -12.86
N LYS A 106 6.51 10.15 -12.61
CA LYS A 106 7.82 9.58 -12.98
C LYS A 106 8.04 8.22 -12.34
N LEU A 107 7.79 8.08 -11.04
CA LEU A 107 7.96 6.80 -10.33
C LEU A 107 6.95 5.75 -10.78
N MET A 108 5.67 6.14 -10.94
CA MET A 108 4.65 5.20 -11.39
C MET A 108 4.97 4.69 -12.81
N ASN A 109 5.35 5.55 -13.73
CA ASN A 109 5.72 5.14 -15.09
C ASN A 109 6.92 4.21 -15.10
N LEU A 110 7.91 4.42 -14.24
CA LEU A 110 9.06 3.52 -14.10
C LEU A 110 8.61 2.11 -13.66
N LEU A 111 7.73 2.04 -12.64
CA LEU A 111 7.19 0.75 -12.18
C LEU A 111 6.32 0.08 -13.25
N LEU A 112 5.50 0.84 -13.98
CA LEU A 112 4.66 0.33 -15.06
C LEU A 112 5.51 -0.25 -16.20
N SER A 113 6.59 0.42 -16.61
CA SER A 113 7.53 -0.08 -17.62
C SER A 113 8.16 -1.40 -17.19
N PHE A 114 8.67 -1.45 -15.95
CA PHE A 114 9.23 -2.68 -15.37
C PHE A 114 8.21 -3.82 -15.35
N ALA A 115 6.98 -3.54 -14.90
CA ALA A 115 5.92 -4.54 -14.83
C ALA A 115 5.54 -5.06 -16.24
N LYS A 116 5.43 -4.15 -17.22
CA LYS A 116 5.12 -4.49 -18.61
C LYS A 116 6.19 -5.38 -19.24
N GLU A 117 7.47 -5.03 -19.06
CA GLU A 117 8.62 -5.80 -19.61
C GLU A 117 8.69 -7.22 -19.04
N ARG A 118 8.28 -7.42 -17.79
CA ARG A 118 8.33 -8.70 -17.08
C ARG A 118 7.01 -9.47 -17.10
N GLY A 119 5.95 -8.92 -17.70
CA GLY A 119 4.64 -9.53 -17.71
C GLY A 119 3.99 -9.58 -16.31
N TYR A 120 4.36 -8.65 -15.42
CA TYR A 120 3.78 -8.54 -14.08
C TYR A 120 2.52 -7.68 -14.10
N ARG A 121 1.64 -7.97 -13.18
CA ARG A 121 0.47 -7.14 -12.87
C ARG A 121 0.73 -6.32 -11.61
N LEU A 122 0.04 -5.19 -11.48
CA LEU A 122 0.14 -4.36 -10.29
C LEU A 122 -1.24 -4.19 -9.68
N CYS A 123 -1.33 -4.46 -8.39
CA CYS A 123 -2.54 -4.24 -7.60
C CYS A 123 -2.29 -3.12 -6.60
N LEU A 124 -3.27 -2.25 -6.40
CA LEU A 124 -3.27 -1.24 -5.35
C LEU A 124 -4.66 -1.07 -4.75
N GLU A 125 -4.69 -0.41 -3.61
CA GLU A 125 -5.93 -0.05 -2.91
C GLU A 125 -5.95 1.44 -2.59
N THR A 126 -7.14 2.03 -2.57
CA THR A 126 -7.35 3.41 -2.13
C THR A 126 -8.69 3.56 -1.43
N ASN A 127 -8.77 4.50 -0.50
CA ASN A 127 -10.00 4.88 0.20
C ASN A 127 -10.55 6.23 -0.28
N LEU A 128 -9.95 6.81 -1.32
CA LEU A 128 -10.34 8.11 -1.87
C LEU A 128 -10.84 7.92 -3.30
N ALA A 129 -12.11 8.17 -3.55
CA ALA A 129 -12.71 8.11 -4.89
C ALA A 129 -11.97 9.01 -5.91
N ALA A 130 -11.45 10.16 -5.46
CA ALA A 130 -10.66 11.05 -6.31
C ALA A 130 -9.39 10.40 -6.89
N ASN A 131 -8.85 9.38 -6.23
CA ASN A 131 -7.67 8.66 -6.71
C ASN A 131 -7.98 7.67 -7.84
N ILE A 132 -9.24 7.27 -8.01
CA ILE A 132 -9.63 6.34 -9.08
C ILE A 132 -9.21 6.90 -10.43
N LYS A 133 -9.63 8.14 -10.76
CA LYS A 133 -9.26 8.80 -12.01
C LYS A 133 -7.76 8.96 -12.20
N LEU A 134 -7.02 9.19 -11.10
CA LEU A 134 -5.56 9.25 -11.15
C LEU A 134 -4.99 7.89 -11.58
N TYR A 135 -5.40 6.80 -10.97
CA TYR A 135 -4.89 5.46 -11.30
C TYR A 135 -5.39 4.97 -12.66
N GLU A 136 -6.62 5.30 -13.05
CA GLU A 136 -7.11 5.06 -14.42
C GLU A 136 -6.22 5.75 -15.46
N SER A 137 -5.72 6.97 -15.19
CA SER A 137 -4.79 7.68 -16.06
C SER A 137 -3.42 6.98 -16.23
N PHE A 138 -3.11 6.01 -15.38
CA PHE A 138 -1.97 5.11 -15.46
C PHE A 138 -2.31 3.75 -16.08
N GLY A 139 -3.56 3.52 -16.46
CA GLY A 139 -4.03 2.26 -17.05
C GLY A 139 -4.47 1.20 -16.04
N PHE A 140 -4.72 1.59 -14.79
CA PHE A 140 -5.37 0.69 -13.83
C PHE A 140 -6.87 0.63 -14.08
N ASN A 141 -7.45 -0.54 -13.87
CA ASN A 141 -8.89 -0.77 -13.91
C ASN A 141 -9.44 -0.92 -12.49
N LEU A 142 -10.61 -0.34 -12.23
CA LEU A 142 -11.35 -0.54 -10.97
C LEU A 142 -11.93 -1.96 -10.94
N MET A 143 -11.53 -2.74 -9.94
CA MET A 143 -11.91 -4.14 -9.79
C MET A 143 -12.94 -4.39 -8.68
N ASP A 144 -12.86 -3.66 -7.58
CA ASP A 144 -13.82 -3.71 -6.47
C ASP A 144 -14.08 -2.30 -5.94
N SER A 145 -15.34 -2.05 -5.65
CA SER A 145 -15.81 -0.83 -4.96
C SER A 145 -16.72 -1.27 -3.83
N SER A 146 -16.34 -1.00 -2.61
CA SER A 146 -17.04 -1.49 -1.44
C SER A 146 -16.91 -0.55 -0.24
N PHE A 147 -17.71 -0.80 0.80
CA PHE A 147 -17.71 -0.01 2.04
C PHE A 147 -17.34 -0.89 3.22
N TYR A 148 -16.28 -0.51 3.93
CA TYR A 148 -15.96 -1.12 5.22
C TYR A 148 -16.91 -0.60 6.29
N LYS A 149 -17.66 -1.51 6.92
CA LYS A 149 -18.67 -1.20 7.95
C LYS A 149 -19.67 -0.11 7.52
N GLY A 150 -19.99 -0.03 6.21
CA GLY A 150 -20.93 0.94 5.66
C GLY A 150 -20.48 2.42 5.72
N ARG A 151 -19.19 2.69 6.02
CA ARG A 151 -18.72 4.07 6.26
C ARG A 151 -17.48 4.45 5.49
N LEU A 152 -16.51 3.56 5.40
CA LEU A 152 -15.22 3.84 4.75
C LEU A 152 -15.21 3.21 3.35
N GLU A 153 -15.13 4.04 2.34
CA GLU A 153 -14.94 3.59 0.96
C GLU A 153 -13.64 2.81 0.82
N HIS A 154 -13.67 1.79 -0.02
CA HIS A 154 -12.50 0.98 -0.32
C HIS A 154 -12.57 0.52 -1.78
N TYR A 155 -11.50 0.76 -2.51
CA TYR A 155 -11.37 0.49 -3.91
C TYR A 155 -10.14 -0.37 -4.17
N VAL A 156 -10.28 -1.43 -4.96
CA VAL A 156 -9.17 -2.25 -5.44
C VAL A 156 -8.99 -1.98 -6.92
N MET A 157 -7.77 -1.68 -7.34
CA MET A 157 -7.45 -1.38 -8.73
C MET A 157 -6.32 -2.30 -9.22
N LEU A 158 -6.40 -2.70 -10.49
CA LEU A 158 -5.47 -3.62 -11.12
C LEU A 158 -4.95 -3.07 -12.44
N TYR A 159 -3.65 -3.15 -12.66
CA TYR A 159 -2.97 -2.90 -13.92
C TYR A 159 -2.50 -4.23 -14.53
N GLY A 160 -2.64 -4.35 -15.86
CA GLY A 160 -2.31 -5.56 -16.61
C GLY A 160 -3.50 -6.52 -16.74
N ASN A 161 -3.56 -7.25 -17.86
CA ASN A 161 -4.60 -8.23 -18.14
C ASN A 161 -4.29 -9.58 -17.47
N ARG A 162 -5.35 -10.35 -17.19
CA ARG A 162 -5.21 -11.76 -16.83
C ARG A 162 -4.73 -12.57 -18.02
#